data_d551a64182ddcf31ac6fdf04f1aa5063
#
_entry.id   d551a64182ddcf31ac6fdf04f1aa5063
#
_cell.length_a   1.000
_cell.length_b   1.000
_cell.length_c   1.000
_cell.angle_alpha   90.00
_cell.angle_beta   90.00
_cell.angle_gamma   90.00
#
_symmetry.space_group_name_H-M   'P 1'
#
loop_
_entity.id
_entity.type
_entity.pdbx_description
1 polymer ?
#
loop_
_entity_poly.entity_id
_entity_poly.type
_entity_poly.pdbx_seq_one_letter_code
_entity_poly.pdbx_strand_id
1 'polypeptide(L)'
;MTADGTTDRQAARRPGGRTARVRERILAATVELVARDGIAGFRYEEVAETAGVHKASVYRNWPDREELVAEALLTYAEELASVADTGDIHRDLVDFVIALAGVLETPFGQSLEKAISPARQSGTVEALTRVLDQRVAAMRRRVDTAVERGELPPVDSGFLGEMISGPVHLIVNRGMRPFTRTDAECVVGVVLAGIRATAPDA
;
A
#
# COMPACT_ATOMS: atom_id res chain seq x y z
N MET A 1 30.01 46.35 -36.24
CA MET A 1 28.68 45.89 -36.71
C MET A 1 28.47 44.50 -36.14
N THR A 2 27.80 44.50 -35.04
CA THR A 2 27.58 43.37 -34.15
C THR A 2 26.24 42.72 -34.51
N ALA A 3 26.26 41.44 -34.83
CA ALA A 3 25.05 40.63 -34.98
C ALA A 3 24.81 39.85 -33.69
N ASP A 4 23.78 40.22 -33.01
CA ASP A 4 23.25 39.64 -31.82
C ASP A 4 22.48 38.34 -32.19
N GLY A 5 22.93 37.19 -31.71
CA GLY A 5 22.32 35.89 -31.94
C GLY A 5 21.67 35.40 -30.67
N THR A 6 20.43 35.84 -30.43
CA THR A 6 19.59 35.33 -29.34
C THR A 6 19.23 33.87 -29.61
N THR A 7 19.90 32.95 -28.92
CA THR A 7 19.56 31.54 -28.93
C THR A 7 18.39 31.30 -27.98
N ASP A 8 17.22 31.20 -28.56
CA ASP A 8 15.99 30.76 -27.93
C ASP A 8 16.16 29.28 -27.45
N ARG A 9 16.45 29.10 -26.17
CA ARG A 9 16.45 27.76 -25.51
C ARG A 9 15.03 27.33 -25.25
N GLN A 10 14.37 26.83 -26.28
CA GLN A 10 13.16 26.03 -26.10
C GLN A 10 13.49 24.82 -25.24
N ALA A 11 13.08 24.88 -23.96
CA ALA A 11 13.15 23.76 -23.04
C ALA A 11 12.38 22.58 -23.62
N ALA A 12 13.09 21.54 -24.03
CA ALA A 12 12.54 20.30 -24.55
C ALA A 12 11.63 19.68 -23.47
N ARG A 13 10.32 19.81 -23.63
CA ARG A 13 9.30 19.11 -22.85
C ARG A 13 9.51 17.61 -23.04
N ARG A 14 9.97 16.90 -21.99
CA ARG A 14 10.10 15.45 -21.98
C ARG A 14 8.76 14.79 -22.32
N PRO A 15 8.68 13.93 -23.36
CA PRO A 15 7.41 13.34 -23.85
C PRO A 15 6.67 12.46 -22.82
N GLY A 16 7.33 12.00 -21.74
CA GLY A 16 6.74 11.13 -20.73
C GLY A 16 5.85 11.82 -19.68
N GLY A 17 6.05 13.11 -19.39
CA GLY A 17 5.38 13.75 -18.25
C GLY A 17 3.86 13.93 -18.39
N ARG A 18 3.33 14.05 -19.61
CA ARG A 18 1.88 14.22 -19.82
C ARG A 18 1.14 12.88 -19.72
N THR A 19 1.72 11.83 -20.27
CA THR A 19 1.16 10.48 -20.22
C THR A 19 1.20 9.93 -18.80
N ALA A 20 2.30 10.15 -18.06
CA ALA A 20 2.42 9.76 -16.65
C ALA A 20 1.34 10.44 -15.78
N ARG A 21 1.16 11.76 -15.90
CA ARG A 21 0.13 12.50 -15.16
C ARG A 21 -1.30 12.03 -15.48
N VAL A 22 -1.57 11.67 -16.74
CA VAL A 22 -2.88 11.12 -17.13
C VAL A 22 -3.09 9.76 -16.45
N ARG A 23 -2.05 8.90 -16.42
CA ARG A 23 -2.08 7.60 -15.77
C ARG A 23 -2.33 7.74 -14.26
N GLU A 24 -1.58 8.59 -13.58
CA GLU A 24 -1.75 8.88 -12.14
C GLU A 24 -3.19 9.33 -11.81
N ARG A 25 -3.76 10.24 -12.62
CA ARG A 25 -5.15 10.71 -12.43
C ARG A 25 -6.18 9.61 -12.60
N ILE A 26 -5.98 8.70 -13.56
CA ILE A 26 -6.87 7.56 -13.78
C ILE A 26 -6.79 6.61 -12.58
N LEU A 27 -5.58 6.30 -12.09
CA LEU A 27 -5.39 5.42 -10.94
C LEU A 27 -6.00 6.03 -9.67
N ALA A 28 -5.77 7.32 -9.40
CA ALA A 28 -6.38 8.02 -8.26
C ALA A 28 -7.92 8.01 -8.30
N ALA A 29 -8.50 8.31 -9.48
CA ALA A 29 -9.95 8.23 -9.68
C ALA A 29 -10.49 6.80 -9.47
N THR A 30 -9.73 5.79 -9.88
CA THR A 30 -10.11 4.39 -9.67
C THR A 30 -10.12 4.05 -8.17
N VAL A 31 -9.12 4.48 -7.40
CA VAL A 31 -9.08 4.31 -5.93
C VAL A 31 -10.31 4.95 -5.27
N GLU A 32 -10.65 6.19 -5.69
CA GLU A 32 -11.82 6.92 -5.16
C GLU A 32 -13.13 6.15 -5.43
N LEU A 33 -13.32 5.67 -6.66
CA LEU A 33 -14.52 4.93 -7.05
C LEU A 33 -14.60 3.56 -6.39
N VAL A 34 -13.48 2.86 -6.23
CA VAL A 34 -13.41 1.60 -5.46
C VAL A 34 -13.78 1.84 -4.00
N ALA A 35 -13.33 2.94 -3.41
CA ALA A 35 -13.70 3.32 -2.04
C ALA A 35 -15.20 3.56 -1.89
N ARG A 36 -15.83 4.22 -2.89
CA ARG A 36 -17.24 4.57 -2.87
C ARG A 36 -18.16 3.38 -3.17
N ASP A 37 -17.86 2.64 -4.23
CA ASP A 37 -18.79 1.67 -4.84
C ASP A 37 -18.31 0.22 -4.73
N GLY A 38 -17.12 0.01 -4.20
CA GLY A 38 -16.44 -1.29 -4.18
C GLY A 38 -15.82 -1.66 -5.53
N ILE A 39 -15.00 -2.72 -5.51
CA ILE A 39 -14.21 -3.16 -6.68
C ILE A 39 -15.09 -3.47 -7.90
N ALA A 40 -16.32 -3.93 -7.70
CA ALA A 40 -17.24 -4.28 -8.78
C ALA A 40 -18.22 -3.16 -9.15
N GLY A 41 -18.30 -2.07 -8.39
CA GLY A 41 -19.41 -1.11 -8.43
C GLY A 41 -19.30 0.00 -9.47
N PHE A 42 -18.12 0.33 -9.98
CA PHE A 42 -17.88 1.48 -10.88
C PHE A 42 -17.82 1.12 -12.37
N ARG A 43 -17.92 2.13 -13.24
CA ARG A 43 -17.79 2.00 -14.70
C ARG A 43 -16.60 2.81 -15.21
N TYR A 44 -16.06 2.44 -16.37
CA TYR A 44 -14.95 3.16 -17.00
C TYR A 44 -15.30 4.60 -17.37
N GLU A 45 -16.56 4.87 -17.68
CA GLU A 45 -17.08 6.21 -17.93
C GLU A 45 -16.91 7.09 -16.70
N GLU A 46 -17.23 6.58 -15.52
CA GLU A 46 -17.09 7.29 -14.24
C GLU A 46 -15.61 7.55 -13.90
N VAL A 47 -14.74 6.56 -14.16
CA VAL A 47 -13.28 6.75 -14.02
C VAL A 47 -12.78 7.88 -14.92
N ALA A 48 -13.22 7.91 -16.18
CA ALA A 48 -12.82 8.94 -17.13
C ALA A 48 -13.31 10.33 -16.71
N GLU A 49 -14.55 10.43 -16.24
CA GLU A 49 -15.17 11.65 -15.74
C GLU A 49 -14.45 12.18 -14.50
N THR A 50 -14.28 11.34 -13.47
CA THR A 50 -13.58 11.68 -12.22
C THR A 50 -12.12 12.07 -12.49
N ALA A 51 -11.41 11.34 -13.36
CA ALA A 51 -10.06 11.66 -13.77
C ALA A 51 -9.97 12.90 -14.69
N GLY A 52 -11.07 13.40 -15.24
CA GLY A 52 -11.10 14.49 -16.24
C GLY A 52 -10.31 14.15 -17.50
N VAL A 53 -10.49 12.91 -18.03
CA VAL A 53 -9.84 12.42 -19.24
C VAL A 53 -10.87 11.86 -20.23
N HIS A 54 -10.46 11.68 -21.50
CA HIS A 54 -11.30 10.96 -22.45
C HIS A 54 -11.40 9.48 -22.10
N LYS A 55 -12.59 8.90 -22.17
CA LYS A 55 -12.81 7.46 -21.89
C LYS A 55 -11.92 6.54 -22.75
N ALA A 56 -11.64 6.93 -23.99
CA ALA A 56 -10.69 6.21 -24.87
C ALA A 56 -9.27 6.12 -24.27
N SER A 57 -8.89 7.03 -23.37
CA SER A 57 -7.60 6.98 -22.67
C SER A 57 -7.60 5.89 -21.60
N VAL A 58 -8.72 5.67 -20.93
CA VAL A 58 -8.84 4.60 -19.93
C VAL A 58 -8.77 3.25 -20.62
N TYR A 59 -9.62 3.01 -21.63
CA TYR A 59 -9.65 1.74 -22.38
C TYR A 59 -8.32 1.38 -23.08
N ARG A 60 -7.59 2.39 -23.56
CA ARG A 60 -6.31 2.18 -24.24
C ARG A 60 -5.21 1.76 -23.28
N ASN A 61 -5.21 2.26 -22.05
CA ASN A 61 -4.20 1.93 -21.05
C ASN A 61 -4.54 0.66 -20.29
N TRP A 62 -5.82 0.41 -20.08
CA TRP A 62 -6.34 -0.78 -19.38
C TRP A 62 -7.54 -1.34 -20.15
N PRO A 63 -7.31 -2.28 -21.08
CA PRO A 63 -8.41 -3.00 -21.76
C PRO A 63 -9.24 -3.82 -20.78
N ASP A 64 -8.60 -4.35 -19.74
CA ASP A 64 -9.21 -5.12 -18.68
C ASP A 64 -9.38 -4.27 -17.41
N ARG A 65 -10.59 -4.34 -16.85
CA ARG A 65 -10.95 -3.67 -15.61
C ARG A 65 -10.17 -4.20 -14.41
N GLU A 66 -9.90 -5.49 -14.37
CA GLU A 66 -9.16 -6.12 -13.29
C GLU A 66 -7.72 -5.61 -13.25
N GLU A 67 -7.10 -5.40 -14.43
CA GLU A 67 -5.78 -4.78 -14.54
C GLU A 67 -5.76 -3.33 -14.04
N LEU A 68 -6.80 -2.54 -14.36
CA LEU A 68 -6.92 -1.17 -13.85
C LEU A 68 -7.03 -1.14 -12.33
N VAL A 69 -7.90 -1.96 -11.77
CA VAL A 69 -8.07 -2.07 -10.32
C VAL A 69 -6.78 -2.54 -9.67
N ALA A 70 -6.17 -3.58 -10.21
CA ALA A 70 -4.91 -4.13 -9.72
C ALA A 70 -3.81 -3.08 -9.63
N GLU A 71 -3.61 -2.33 -10.70
CA GLU A 71 -2.57 -1.30 -10.72
C GLU A 71 -2.89 -0.12 -9.81
N ALA A 72 -4.15 0.32 -9.74
CA ALA A 72 -4.57 1.35 -8.81
C ALA A 72 -4.31 0.94 -7.35
N LEU A 73 -4.58 -0.33 -7.03
CA LEU A 73 -4.30 -0.93 -5.73
C LEU A 73 -2.80 -0.99 -5.43
N LEU A 74 -2.00 -1.43 -6.41
CA LEU A 74 -0.55 -1.50 -6.28
C LEU A 74 0.05 -0.12 -6.00
N THR A 75 -0.31 0.88 -6.81
CA THR A 75 0.20 2.25 -6.66
C THR A 75 -0.18 2.85 -5.30
N TYR A 76 -1.41 2.65 -4.86
CA TYR A 76 -1.86 3.11 -3.56
C TYR A 76 -1.16 2.38 -2.40
N ALA A 77 -0.90 1.09 -2.55
CA ALA A 77 -0.21 0.30 -1.54
C ALA A 77 1.30 0.59 -1.48
N GLU A 78 1.94 0.90 -2.61
CA GLU A 78 3.36 1.31 -2.63
C GLU A 78 3.60 2.59 -1.82
N GLU A 79 2.68 3.56 -1.89
CA GLU A 79 2.73 4.78 -1.07
C GLU A 79 2.61 4.48 0.44
N LEU A 80 1.97 3.36 0.79
CA LEU A 80 1.67 2.96 2.18
C LEU A 80 2.58 1.85 2.70
N ALA A 81 3.38 1.21 1.85
CA ALA A 81 4.09 -0.03 2.17
C ALA A 81 5.52 0.16 2.67
N SER A 82 6.02 1.39 2.78
CA SER A 82 7.37 1.61 3.28
C SER A 82 7.42 1.38 4.79
N VAL A 83 8.08 0.30 5.20
CA VAL A 83 8.53 0.17 6.59
C VAL A 83 9.81 0.99 6.73
N ALA A 84 9.80 2.00 7.59
CA ALA A 84 10.99 2.80 7.85
C ALA A 84 12.10 1.92 8.47
N ASP A 85 13.35 2.27 8.19
CA ASP A 85 14.51 1.71 8.88
C ASP A 85 15.22 2.84 9.62
N THR A 86 14.76 3.10 10.85
CA THR A 86 15.31 4.16 11.71
C THR A 86 16.44 3.65 12.62
N GLY A 87 16.69 2.33 12.63
CA GLY A 87 17.58 1.67 13.58
C GLY A 87 16.93 1.37 14.93
N ASP A 88 15.61 1.58 15.03
CA ASP A 88 14.78 1.22 16.18
C ASP A 88 13.60 0.37 15.68
N ILE A 89 13.75 -0.95 15.77
CA ILE A 89 12.74 -1.90 15.28
C ILE A 89 11.39 -1.72 15.98
N HIS A 90 11.37 -1.36 17.27
CA HIS A 90 10.13 -1.13 17.99
C HIS A 90 9.35 0.03 17.38
N ARG A 91 10.02 1.16 17.16
CA ARG A 91 9.43 2.35 16.53
C ARG A 91 8.96 2.06 15.11
N ASP A 92 9.78 1.40 14.31
CA ASP A 92 9.49 1.11 12.91
C ASP A 92 8.26 0.21 12.78
N LEU A 93 8.11 -0.78 13.68
CA LEU A 93 6.94 -1.66 13.71
C LEU A 93 5.68 -0.96 14.24
N VAL A 94 5.80 -0.06 15.23
CA VAL A 94 4.67 0.76 15.71
C VAL A 94 4.15 1.64 14.56
N ASP A 95 5.04 2.34 13.87
CA ASP A 95 4.65 3.22 12.77
C ASP A 95 4.06 2.43 11.59
N PHE A 96 4.58 1.23 11.29
CA PHE A 96 3.99 0.32 10.30
C PHE A 96 2.56 -0.11 10.68
N VAL A 97 2.34 -0.51 11.93
CA VAL A 97 1.03 -0.97 12.43
C VAL A 97 0.00 0.17 12.40
N ILE A 98 0.41 1.39 12.73
CA ILE A 98 -0.44 2.60 12.63
C ILE A 98 -0.79 2.89 11.17
N ALA A 99 0.18 2.82 10.26
CA ALA A 99 -0.07 3.01 8.84
C ALA A 99 -1.04 1.96 8.29
N LEU A 100 -0.88 0.69 8.69
CA LEU A 100 -1.80 -0.40 8.34
C LEU A 100 -3.23 -0.11 8.82
N ALA A 101 -3.40 0.28 10.07
CA ALA A 101 -4.71 0.62 10.63
C ALA A 101 -5.35 1.78 9.86
N GLY A 102 -4.59 2.84 9.58
CA GLY A 102 -5.08 3.99 8.80
C GLY A 102 -5.59 3.60 7.42
N VAL A 103 -4.94 2.62 6.75
CA VAL A 103 -5.42 2.09 5.46
C VAL A 103 -6.72 1.31 5.62
N LEU A 104 -6.76 0.39 6.58
CA LEU A 104 -7.91 -0.49 6.82
C LEU A 104 -9.16 0.29 7.26
N GLU A 105 -8.99 1.43 7.92
CA GLU A 105 -10.09 2.32 8.34
C GLU A 105 -10.69 3.11 7.17
N THR A 106 -9.99 3.22 6.02
CA THR A 106 -10.54 3.89 4.85
C THR A 106 -11.61 3.04 4.17
N PRO A 107 -12.61 3.66 3.47
CA PRO A 107 -13.58 2.92 2.66
C PRO A 107 -12.90 2.04 1.61
N PHE A 108 -11.74 2.47 1.10
CA PHE A 108 -10.92 1.72 0.17
C PHE A 108 -10.35 0.44 0.83
N GLY A 109 -9.70 0.55 1.99
CA GLY A 109 -9.17 -0.59 2.74
C GLY A 109 -10.25 -1.60 3.10
N GLN A 110 -11.44 -1.13 3.51
CA GLN A 110 -12.60 -1.98 3.78
C GLN A 110 -13.10 -2.71 2.53
N SER A 111 -13.09 -2.05 1.37
CA SER A 111 -13.45 -2.69 0.09
C SER A 111 -12.43 -3.75 -0.32
N LEU A 112 -11.15 -3.50 -0.03
CA LEU A 112 -10.04 -4.40 -0.25
C LEU A 112 -10.17 -5.67 0.62
N GLU A 113 -10.39 -5.52 1.91
CA GLU A 113 -10.62 -6.64 2.85
C GLU A 113 -11.77 -7.54 2.41
N LYS A 114 -12.89 -6.94 1.98
CA LYS A 114 -14.04 -7.69 1.47
C LYS A 114 -13.74 -8.46 0.18
N ALA A 115 -12.80 -7.99 -0.63
CA ALA A 115 -12.41 -8.63 -1.89
C ALA A 115 -11.47 -9.82 -1.69
N ILE A 116 -10.65 -9.79 -0.63
CA ILE A 116 -9.69 -10.87 -0.29
C ILE A 116 -10.39 -12.09 0.31
N SER A 117 -11.70 -12.01 0.60
CA SER A 117 -12.46 -13.15 1.14
C SER A 117 -12.30 -14.38 0.24
N PRO A 118 -11.99 -15.58 0.82
CA PRO A 118 -11.66 -16.80 0.06
C PRO A 118 -12.77 -17.33 -0.85
N ALA A 119 -13.96 -16.72 -0.82
CA ALA A 119 -15.09 -17.09 -1.67
C ALA A 119 -15.04 -16.50 -3.09
N ARG A 120 -14.07 -15.65 -3.44
CA ARG A 120 -13.96 -15.01 -4.75
C ARG A 120 -12.63 -15.35 -5.42
N GLN A 121 -12.71 -16.15 -6.48
CA GLN A 121 -11.61 -16.34 -7.44
C GLN A 121 -11.82 -15.35 -8.59
N SER A 122 -10.97 -14.33 -8.68
CA SER A 122 -10.91 -13.41 -9.83
C SER A 122 -9.48 -12.87 -9.96
N GLY A 123 -9.10 -12.40 -11.14
CA GLY A 123 -7.79 -11.78 -11.40
C GLY A 123 -7.47 -10.61 -10.46
N THR A 124 -8.49 -9.94 -9.94
CA THR A 124 -8.38 -8.93 -8.89
C THR A 124 -7.77 -9.50 -7.61
N VAL A 125 -8.08 -10.77 -7.25
CA VAL A 125 -7.53 -11.43 -6.05
C VAL A 125 -6.02 -11.66 -6.22
N GLU A 126 -5.56 -12.07 -7.40
CA GLU A 126 -4.12 -12.24 -7.67
C GLU A 126 -3.34 -10.92 -7.58
N ALA A 127 -3.94 -9.84 -8.05
CA ALA A 127 -3.33 -8.51 -7.95
C ALA A 127 -3.26 -8.03 -6.50
N LEU A 128 -4.33 -8.25 -5.72
CA LEU A 128 -4.38 -7.98 -4.30
C LEU A 128 -3.35 -8.80 -3.51
N THR A 129 -3.23 -10.07 -3.84
CA THR A 129 -2.21 -10.95 -3.23
C THR A 129 -0.82 -10.41 -3.49
N ARG A 130 -0.52 -9.95 -4.72
CA ARG A 130 0.77 -9.32 -5.03
C ARG A 130 1.04 -8.05 -4.20
N VAL A 131 0.02 -7.21 -3.97
CA VAL A 131 0.14 -6.02 -3.09
C VAL A 131 0.48 -6.43 -1.67
N LEU A 132 -0.24 -7.41 -1.14
CA LEU A 132 0.00 -7.93 0.20
C LEU A 132 1.40 -8.56 0.32
N ASP A 133 1.83 -9.32 -0.69
CA ASP A 133 3.15 -9.94 -0.75
C ASP A 133 4.28 -8.89 -0.72
N GLN A 134 4.11 -7.77 -1.41
CA GLN A 134 5.08 -6.67 -1.40
C GLN A 134 5.19 -6.03 -0.01
N ARG A 135 4.06 -5.80 0.67
CA ARG A 135 4.04 -5.27 2.04
C ARG A 135 4.69 -6.23 3.02
N VAL A 136 4.32 -7.50 2.93
CA VAL A 136 4.93 -8.57 3.73
C VAL A 136 6.42 -8.66 3.46
N ALA A 137 6.85 -8.54 2.19
CA ALA A 137 8.27 -8.55 1.83
C ALA A 137 9.04 -7.33 2.38
N ALA A 138 8.44 -6.13 2.42
CA ALA A 138 9.04 -4.94 3.02
C ALA A 138 9.24 -5.12 4.53
N MET A 139 8.23 -5.62 5.21
CA MET A 139 8.28 -5.95 6.63
C MET A 139 9.37 -7.02 6.91
N ARG A 140 9.38 -8.10 6.12
CA ARG A 140 10.40 -9.16 6.26
C ARG A 140 11.81 -8.59 6.16
N ARG A 141 12.10 -7.81 5.14
CA ARG A 141 13.42 -7.18 4.98
C ARG A 141 13.82 -6.34 6.20
N ARG A 142 12.90 -5.57 6.78
CA ARG A 142 13.20 -4.77 7.98
C ARG A 142 13.48 -5.65 9.19
N VAL A 143 12.71 -6.74 9.37
CA VAL A 143 12.92 -7.71 10.46
C VAL A 143 14.25 -8.44 10.28
N ASP A 144 14.57 -8.92 9.07
CA ASP A 144 15.82 -9.59 8.77
C ASP A 144 17.02 -8.67 9.07
N THR A 145 16.94 -7.39 8.66
CA THR A 145 17.95 -6.38 9.00
C THR A 145 18.07 -6.16 10.52
N ALA A 146 16.96 -6.20 11.25
CA ALA A 146 16.99 -6.08 12.72
C ALA A 146 17.70 -7.28 13.39
N VAL A 147 17.49 -8.48 12.88
CA VAL A 147 18.19 -9.68 13.34
C VAL A 147 19.69 -9.59 13.02
N GLU A 148 20.05 -9.21 11.79
CA GLU A 148 21.46 -9.03 11.40
C GLU A 148 22.19 -7.99 12.25
N ARG A 149 21.52 -6.93 12.69
CA ARG A 149 22.07 -5.88 13.55
C ARG A 149 21.99 -6.21 15.05
N GLY A 150 21.39 -7.32 15.44
CA GLY A 150 21.20 -7.69 16.84
C GLY A 150 20.13 -6.88 17.58
N GLU A 151 19.26 -6.15 16.87
CA GLU A 151 18.10 -5.47 17.45
C GLU A 151 17.06 -6.51 17.92
N LEU A 152 16.99 -7.66 17.23
CA LEU A 152 16.15 -8.82 17.54
C LEU A 152 16.95 -10.12 17.56
N PRO A 153 16.55 -11.10 18.38
CA PRO A 153 17.02 -12.46 18.22
C PRO A 153 16.47 -13.06 16.91
N PRO A 154 17.02 -14.17 16.42
CA PRO A 154 16.48 -14.89 15.27
C PRO A 154 14.99 -15.17 15.44
N VAL A 155 14.19 -14.75 14.47
CA VAL A 155 12.74 -14.88 14.47
C VAL A 155 12.23 -15.07 13.04
N ASP A 156 11.18 -15.88 12.87
CA ASP A 156 10.46 -15.95 11.62
C ASP A 156 9.73 -14.62 11.36
N SER A 157 10.13 -13.91 10.30
CA SER A 157 9.60 -12.60 9.96
C SER A 157 8.13 -12.65 9.51
N GLY A 158 7.67 -13.78 8.96
CA GLY A 158 6.26 -14.01 8.63
C GLY A 158 5.41 -14.12 9.89
N PHE A 159 5.83 -14.96 10.83
CA PHE A 159 5.17 -15.13 12.13
C PHE A 159 5.08 -13.79 12.88
N LEU A 160 6.18 -13.04 12.97
CA LEU A 160 6.16 -11.72 13.60
C LEU A 160 5.15 -10.78 12.93
N GLY A 161 5.14 -10.75 11.59
CA GLY A 161 4.19 -9.95 10.83
C GLY A 161 2.73 -10.31 11.11
N GLU A 162 2.40 -11.60 11.18
CA GLU A 162 1.06 -12.08 11.52
C GLU A 162 0.66 -11.68 12.95
N MET A 163 1.57 -11.81 13.90
CA MET A 163 1.31 -11.49 15.31
C MET A 163 1.02 -9.99 15.53
N ILE A 164 1.72 -9.08 14.84
CA ILE A 164 1.47 -7.64 14.98
C ILE A 164 0.30 -7.14 14.13
N SER A 165 0.03 -7.76 12.96
CA SER A 165 -1.05 -7.33 12.06
C SER A 165 -2.41 -7.90 12.47
N GLY A 166 -2.46 -9.10 13.02
CA GLY A 166 -3.71 -9.79 13.41
C GLY A 166 -4.61 -8.96 14.31
N PRO A 167 -4.12 -8.37 15.41
CA PRO A 167 -4.92 -7.48 16.27
C PRO A 167 -5.47 -6.25 15.56
N VAL A 168 -4.73 -5.69 14.58
CA VAL A 168 -5.19 -4.53 13.78
C VAL A 168 -6.41 -4.93 12.97
N HIS A 169 -6.30 -6.00 12.17
CA HIS A 169 -7.42 -6.51 11.38
C HIS A 169 -8.63 -6.83 12.26
N LEU A 170 -8.40 -7.45 13.42
CA LEU A 170 -9.48 -7.80 14.33
C LEU A 170 -10.22 -6.57 14.86
N ILE A 171 -9.51 -5.54 15.31
CA ILE A 171 -10.09 -4.33 15.91
C ILE A 171 -10.79 -3.49 14.84
N VAL A 172 -10.12 -3.25 13.71
CA VAL A 172 -10.65 -2.41 12.64
C VAL A 172 -11.86 -3.09 11.97
N ASN A 173 -11.78 -4.40 11.63
CA ASN A 173 -12.87 -5.07 10.94
C ASN A 173 -14.12 -5.28 11.82
N ARG A 174 -13.96 -5.34 13.14
CA ARG A 174 -15.11 -5.34 14.05
C ARG A 174 -15.76 -3.96 14.21
N GLY A 175 -15.07 -2.88 13.84
CA GLY A 175 -15.60 -1.52 13.89
C GLY A 175 -16.01 -1.05 15.30
N MET A 176 -15.50 -1.68 16.35
CA MET A 176 -15.91 -1.39 17.73
C MET A 176 -15.32 -0.09 18.25
N ARG A 177 -14.13 0.26 17.80
CA ARG A 177 -13.40 1.49 18.14
C ARG A 177 -12.26 1.74 17.15
N PRO A 178 -11.75 2.99 17.05
CA PRO A 178 -10.54 3.27 16.30
C PRO A 178 -9.32 2.50 16.86
N PHE A 179 -8.39 2.14 15.99
CA PHE A 179 -7.09 1.61 16.40
C PHE A 179 -6.14 2.78 16.71
N THR A 180 -5.55 2.80 17.88
CA THR A 180 -4.76 3.93 18.36
C THR A 180 -3.26 3.60 18.40
N ARG A 181 -2.41 4.65 18.50
CA ARG A 181 -0.98 4.48 18.72
C ARG A 181 -0.67 3.68 20.00
N THR A 182 -1.44 3.88 21.07
CA THR A 182 -1.31 3.10 22.31
C THR A 182 -1.56 1.61 22.07
N ASP A 183 -2.54 1.27 21.20
CA ASP A 183 -2.77 -0.13 20.81
C ASP A 183 -1.57 -0.69 20.05
N ALA A 184 -1.02 0.08 19.12
CA ALA A 184 0.17 -0.31 18.36
C ALA A 184 1.38 -0.56 19.26
N GLU A 185 1.66 0.37 20.18
CA GLU A 185 2.74 0.25 21.16
C GLU A 185 2.56 -0.98 22.06
N CYS A 186 1.33 -1.24 22.49
CA CYS A 186 1.01 -2.41 23.32
C CYS A 186 1.22 -3.71 22.52
N VAL A 187 0.67 -3.83 21.31
CA VAL A 187 0.79 -5.03 20.47
C VAL A 187 2.26 -5.30 20.15
N VAL A 188 2.98 -4.31 19.64
CA VAL A 188 4.39 -4.46 19.28
C VAL A 188 5.23 -4.77 20.51
N GLY A 189 5.01 -4.07 21.62
CA GLY A 189 5.74 -4.29 22.86
C GLY A 189 5.58 -5.71 23.41
N VAL A 190 4.34 -6.23 23.44
CA VAL A 190 4.06 -7.60 23.91
C VAL A 190 4.70 -8.64 23.00
N VAL A 191 4.58 -8.48 21.69
CA VAL A 191 5.15 -9.44 20.72
C VAL A 191 6.68 -9.44 20.80
N LEU A 192 7.32 -8.27 20.80
CA LEU A 192 8.79 -8.19 20.90
C LEU A 192 9.32 -8.71 22.24
N ALA A 193 8.62 -8.45 23.34
CA ALA A 193 8.97 -9.01 24.64
C ALA A 193 8.89 -10.54 24.65
N GLY A 194 7.81 -11.09 24.06
CA GLY A 194 7.64 -12.54 23.90
C GLY A 194 8.76 -13.18 23.08
N ILE A 195 9.11 -12.58 21.93
CA ILE A 195 10.19 -13.07 21.08
C ILE A 195 11.53 -13.07 21.82
N ARG A 196 11.85 -11.99 22.56
CA ARG A 196 13.09 -11.93 23.34
C ARG A 196 13.13 -12.95 24.49
N ALA A 197 11.97 -13.21 25.12
CA ALA A 197 11.88 -14.17 26.23
C ALA A 197 11.93 -15.64 25.76
N THR A 198 11.56 -15.92 24.52
CA THR A 198 11.52 -17.28 23.95
C THR A 198 12.74 -17.59 23.07
N ALA A 199 13.62 -16.63 22.87
CA ALA A 199 14.87 -16.86 22.15
C ALA A 199 15.73 -17.89 22.93
N PRO A 200 16.30 -18.90 22.25
CA PRO A 200 17.27 -19.78 22.90
C PRO A 200 18.47 -18.97 23.37
N ASP A 201 18.96 -19.26 24.57
CA ASP A 201 20.21 -18.69 25.08
C ASP A 201 21.33 -18.94 24.06
N ALA A 202 22.00 -17.87 23.63
CA ALA A 202 23.08 -17.92 22.63
C ALA A 202 24.39 -18.45 23.20
#